data_d66c1665ce14cc3fcdb55d9d92386074
#
_entry.id   d66c1665ce14cc3fcdb55d9d92386074
#
_cell.length_a   1.000
_cell.length_b   1.000
_cell.length_c   1.000
_cell.angle_alpha   90.00
_cell.angle_beta   90.00
_cell.angle_gamma   90.00
#
_symmetry.space_group_name_H-M   'P 1'
#
loop_
_entity.id
_entity.type
_entity.pdbx_description
1 polymer ?
#
loop_
_entity_poly.entity_id
_entity_poly.type
_entity_poly.pdbx_seq_one_letter_code
_entity_poly.pdbx_strand_id
1 'polypeptide(L)'
;ITEAGYEVDGCDDVRCFVESGFSNKDVLVFPLWRGGASRNRTAIVPAYCEARNIPFIRGDAYVQAVCQDKSLSKMMANAAGISVPGEMVLQSEDDLSSFSPSSRLRGPFVVKPLHSACSIGVDNSSLCHNDDLARDRAANLFAEGLGPVVCEEFIEGEEIALCFIEEQGTIVKRCVGTYMGIDGKSPF
;
A
#
# COMPACT_ATOMS: atom_id res chain seq x y z
N ILE A 1 -5.15 -22.81 7.70
CA ILE A 1 -6.56 -22.84 7.20
C ILE A 1 -6.94 -24.28 6.89
N THR A 2 -6.19 -25.03 6.11
CA THR A 2 -6.44 -26.45 5.82
C THR A 2 -6.43 -27.33 7.06
N GLU A 3 -5.56 -27.07 8.05
CA GLU A 3 -5.55 -27.74 9.36
C GLU A 3 -6.84 -27.50 10.16
N ALA A 4 -7.57 -26.41 9.87
CA ALA A 4 -8.88 -26.13 10.45
C ALA A 4 -10.05 -26.72 9.66
N GLY A 5 -9.77 -27.56 8.66
CA GLY A 5 -10.78 -28.28 7.88
C GLY A 5 -11.40 -27.51 6.71
N TYR A 6 -10.80 -26.37 6.32
CA TYR A 6 -11.24 -25.63 5.15
C TYR A 6 -10.51 -26.12 3.89
N GLU A 7 -11.24 -26.26 2.79
CA GLU A 7 -10.65 -26.42 1.46
C GLU A 7 -10.16 -25.05 0.96
N VAL A 8 -8.99 -25.01 0.33
CA VAL A 8 -8.37 -23.76 -0.14
C VAL A 8 -8.05 -23.87 -1.61
N ASP A 9 -8.72 -23.05 -2.40
CA ASP A 9 -8.43 -22.85 -3.81
C ASP A 9 -7.69 -21.53 -4.03
N GLY A 10 -6.66 -21.55 -4.90
CA GLY A 10 -5.88 -20.37 -5.25
C GLY A 10 -6.15 -19.92 -6.69
N CYS A 11 -6.33 -18.60 -6.87
CA CYS A 11 -6.36 -17.97 -8.19
C CYS A 11 -5.26 -16.91 -8.26
N ASP A 12 -4.30 -17.08 -9.16
CA ASP A 12 -3.19 -16.15 -9.32
C ASP A 12 -3.51 -14.95 -10.23
N ASP A 13 -4.60 -15.03 -11.00
CA ASP A 13 -5.08 -13.96 -11.88
C ASP A 13 -6.54 -13.60 -11.53
N VAL A 14 -6.84 -12.31 -11.49
CA VAL A 14 -8.20 -11.82 -11.24
C VAL A 14 -9.19 -12.28 -12.31
N ARG A 15 -8.76 -12.48 -13.54
CA ARG A 15 -9.64 -13.00 -14.61
C ARG A 15 -10.06 -14.43 -14.34
N CYS A 16 -9.11 -15.27 -13.95
CA CYS A 16 -9.40 -16.64 -13.53
C CYS A 16 -10.41 -16.68 -12.36
N PHE A 17 -10.24 -15.79 -11.38
CA PHE A 17 -11.19 -15.63 -10.28
C PHE A 17 -12.59 -15.22 -10.74
N VAL A 18 -12.69 -14.23 -11.65
CA VAL A 18 -13.98 -13.77 -12.19
C VAL A 18 -14.67 -14.86 -13.02
N GLU A 19 -13.91 -15.60 -13.83
CA GLU A 19 -14.40 -16.65 -14.71
C GLU A 19 -14.79 -17.95 -13.97
N SER A 20 -14.23 -18.16 -12.77
CA SER A 20 -14.52 -19.34 -11.94
C SER A 20 -15.99 -19.47 -11.54
N GLY A 21 -16.76 -18.37 -11.63
CA GLY A 21 -18.19 -18.37 -11.40
C GLY A 21 -18.61 -18.69 -9.96
N PHE A 22 -17.72 -18.49 -8.98
CA PHE A 22 -18.04 -18.68 -7.58
C PHE A 22 -19.35 -18.01 -7.19
N SER A 23 -20.22 -18.76 -6.53
CA SER A 23 -21.46 -18.24 -5.97
C SER A 23 -21.33 -18.03 -4.47
N ASN A 24 -22.18 -17.16 -3.93
CA ASN A 24 -22.09 -16.66 -2.55
C ASN A 24 -22.34 -17.66 -1.42
N LYS A 25 -22.59 -18.94 -1.70
CA LYS A 25 -23.19 -19.81 -0.66
C LYS A 25 -22.18 -20.55 0.19
N ASP A 26 -20.97 -20.81 -0.29
CA ASP A 26 -20.01 -21.69 0.40
C ASP A 26 -18.55 -21.23 0.29
N VAL A 27 -18.33 -19.98 -0.09
CA VAL A 27 -16.99 -19.43 -0.36
C VAL A 27 -16.73 -18.19 0.48
N LEU A 28 -15.59 -18.12 1.14
CA LEU A 28 -15.05 -16.91 1.75
C LEU A 28 -13.78 -16.50 0.97
N VAL A 29 -13.82 -15.34 0.35
CA VAL A 29 -12.68 -14.84 -0.46
C VAL A 29 -11.68 -14.10 0.41
N PHE A 30 -10.40 -14.43 0.21
CA PHE A 30 -9.26 -13.72 0.81
C PHE A 30 -8.50 -12.96 -0.28
N PRO A 31 -8.78 -11.66 -0.51
CA PRO A 31 -8.21 -10.90 -1.62
C PRO A 31 -6.74 -10.57 -1.39
N LEU A 32 -5.83 -11.41 -1.85
CA LEU A 32 -4.37 -11.18 -1.78
C LEU A 32 -3.76 -10.70 -3.09
N TRP A 33 -4.55 -10.71 -4.18
CA TRP A 33 -4.06 -10.33 -5.50
C TRP A 33 -3.60 -8.86 -5.55
N ARG A 34 -2.43 -8.64 -6.14
CA ARG A 34 -1.79 -7.33 -6.24
C ARG A 34 -1.22 -7.04 -7.63
N GLY A 35 -1.55 -7.89 -8.59
CA GLY A 35 -1.12 -7.76 -9.98
C GLY A 35 -1.78 -6.62 -10.72
N GLY A 36 -1.27 -6.37 -11.94
CA GLY A 36 -1.78 -5.33 -12.83
C GLY A 36 -1.25 -3.93 -12.54
N ALA A 37 -1.35 -3.07 -13.57
CA ALA A 37 -0.82 -1.70 -13.54
C ALA A 37 -1.81 -0.67 -12.96
N SER A 38 -3.09 -1.04 -12.76
CA SER A 38 -4.10 -0.11 -12.25
C SER A 38 -3.79 0.32 -10.82
N ARG A 39 -3.92 1.62 -10.53
CA ARG A 39 -3.88 2.14 -9.16
C ARG A 39 -4.99 1.56 -8.27
N ASN A 40 -6.05 1.02 -8.86
CA ASN A 40 -7.17 0.41 -8.16
C ASN A 40 -7.06 -1.11 -8.04
N ARG A 41 -5.91 -1.71 -8.39
CA ARG A 41 -5.76 -3.17 -8.48
C ARG A 41 -6.17 -3.93 -7.22
N THR A 42 -5.90 -3.39 -6.03
CA THR A 42 -6.28 -4.02 -4.76
C THR A 42 -7.77 -3.98 -4.48
N ALA A 43 -8.51 -3.06 -5.11
CA ALA A 43 -9.95 -2.89 -4.96
C ALA A 43 -10.77 -3.75 -5.94
N ILE A 44 -10.15 -4.30 -6.99
CA ILE A 44 -10.87 -5.03 -8.06
C ILE A 44 -11.59 -6.26 -7.52
N VAL A 45 -10.90 -7.11 -6.77
CA VAL A 45 -11.49 -8.32 -6.20
C VAL A 45 -12.58 -8.01 -5.17
N PRO A 46 -12.34 -7.10 -4.19
CA PRO A 46 -13.41 -6.63 -3.31
C PRO A 46 -14.63 -6.10 -4.05
N ALA A 47 -14.46 -5.22 -5.04
CA ALA A 47 -15.58 -4.66 -5.82
C ALA A 47 -16.39 -5.75 -6.54
N TYR A 48 -15.72 -6.75 -7.10
CA TYR A 48 -16.39 -7.89 -7.71
C TYR A 48 -17.19 -8.68 -6.68
N CYS A 49 -16.59 -8.94 -5.51
CA CYS A 49 -17.27 -9.67 -4.44
C CYS A 49 -18.51 -8.90 -3.94
N GLU A 50 -18.41 -7.57 -3.75
CA GLU A 50 -19.54 -6.71 -3.39
C GLU A 50 -20.66 -6.79 -4.43
N ALA A 51 -20.33 -6.65 -5.72
CA ALA A 51 -21.30 -6.69 -6.80
C ALA A 51 -22.02 -8.05 -6.93
N ARG A 52 -21.41 -9.13 -6.44
CA ARG A 52 -21.93 -10.48 -6.49
C ARG A 52 -22.44 -11.01 -5.15
N ASN A 53 -22.39 -10.20 -4.10
CA ASN A 53 -22.70 -10.60 -2.72
C ASN A 53 -21.90 -11.84 -2.27
N ILE A 54 -20.61 -11.92 -2.66
CA ILE A 54 -19.69 -12.97 -2.23
C ILE A 54 -19.01 -12.48 -0.95
N PRO A 55 -19.04 -13.23 0.15
CA PRO A 55 -18.35 -12.85 1.38
C PRO A 55 -16.84 -12.84 1.17
N PHE A 56 -16.18 -11.81 1.69
CA PHE A 56 -14.72 -11.67 1.66
C PHE A 56 -14.21 -11.03 2.94
N ILE A 57 -12.94 -11.20 3.22
CA ILE A 57 -12.25 -10.57 4.36
C ILE A 57 -11.36 -9.42 3.88
N ARG A 58 -10.99 -8.53 4.79
CA ARG A 58 -10.31 -7.24 4.61
C ARG A 58 -11.30 -6.10 4.34
N GLY A 59 -10.77 -4.90 4.16
CA GLY A 59 -11.57 -3.72 3.82
C GLY A 59 -12.26 -3.84 2.46
N ASP A 60 -13.37 -3.15 2.32
CA ASP A 60 -14.14 -3.06 1.08
C ASP A 60 -13.34 -2.40 -0.07
N ALA A 61 -13.94 -2.34 -1.25
CA ALA A 61 -13.28 -1.79 -2.43
C ALA A 61 -12.85 -0.34 -2.24
N TYR A 62 -13.65 0.47 -1.54
CA TYR A 62 -13.34 1.85 -1.27
C TYR A 62 -12.13 1.99 -0.35
N VAL A 63 -12.12 1.28 0.77
CA VAL A 63 -10.98 1.25 1.71
C VAL A 63 -9.71 0.76 1.03
N GLN A 64 -9.80 -0.30 0.21
CA GLN A 64 -8.64 -0.81 -0.52
C GLN A 64 -8.08 0.22 -1.52
N ALA A 65 -8.94 0.95 -2.22
CA ALA A 65 -8.51 2.00 -3.15
C ALA A 65 -7.83 3.17 -2.41
N VAL A 66 -8.42 3.62 -1.30
CA VAL A 66 -7.85 4.70 -0.46
C VAL A 66 -6.50 4.30 0.11
N CYS A 67 -6.39 3.11 0.68
CA CYS A 67 -5.13 2.62 1.28
C CYS A 67 -4.03 2.36 0.23
N GLN A 68 -4.40 2.18 -1.04
CA GLN A 68 -3.43 2.03 -2.13
C GLN A 68 -2.77 3.37 -2.50
N ASP A 69 -3.44 4.48 -2.29
CA ASP A 69 -2.92 5.83 -2.51
C ASP A 69 -2.34 6.39 -1.19
N LYS A 70 -0.99 6.46 -1.12
CA LYS A 70 -0.28 6.87 0.10
C LYS A 70 -0.58 8.33 0.49
N SER A 71 -0.78 9.21 -0.49
CA SER A 71 -1.09 10.61 -0.23
C SER A 71 -2.53 10.76 0.29
N LEU A 72 -3.50 10.11 -0.38
CA LEU A 72 -4.89 10.16 0.04
C LEU A 72 -5.08 9.56 1.44
N SER A 73 -4.46 8.41 1.74
CA SER A 73 -4.54 7.79 3.07
C SER A 73 -3.94 8.67 4.17
N LYS A 74 -2.82 9.37 3.88
CA LYS A 74 -2.23 10.35 4.80
C LYS A 74 -3.12 11.58 4.99
N MET A 75 -3.76 12.08 3.93
CA MET A 75 -4.71 13.17 4.06
C MET A 75 -5.87 12.81 4.99
N MET A 76 -6.42 11.61 4.88
CA MET A 76 -7.48 11.12 5.77
C MET A 76 -6.99 10.95 7.21
N ALA A 77 -5.80 10.39 7.41
CA ALA A 77 -5.19 10.25 8.74
C ALA A 77 -4.98 11.62 9.39
N ASN A 78 -4.46 12.59 8.65
CA ASN A 78 -4.26 13.95 9.14
C ASN A 78 -5.59 14.64 9.50
N ALA A 79 -6.62 14.46 8.68
CA ALA A 79 -7.97 14.98 8.96
C ALA A 79 -8.58 14.34 10.22
N ALA A 80 -8.17 13.12 10.58
CA ALA A 80 -8.53 12.44 11.82
C ALA A 80 -7.64 12.83 13.02
N GLY A 81 -6.73 13.80 12.86
CA GLY A 81 -5.84 14.29 13.93
C GLY A 81 -4.59 13.41 14.14
N ILE A 82 -4.28 12.50 13.24
CA ILE A 82 -3.07 11.68 13.29
C ILE A 82 -1.94 12.44 12.58
N SER A 83 -0.80 12.59 13.26
CA SER A 83 0.40 13.19 12.66
C SER A 83 0.94 12.33 11.52
N VAL A 84 1.22 12.96 10.39
CA VAL A 84 1.79 12.32 9.21
C VAL A 84 3.03 13.09 8.73
N PRO A 85 4.00 12.43 8.06
CA PRO A 85 5.13 13.13 7.49
C PRO A 85 4.69 14.10 6.40
N GLY A 86 5.41 15.22 6.27
CA GLY A 86 5.29 16.11 5.13
C GLY A 86 5.62 15.38 3.83
N GLU A 87 5.00 15.77 2.72
CA GLU A 87 5.20 15.12 1.43
C GLU A 87 5.16 16.04 0.23
N MET A 88 5.77 15.59 -0.86
CA MET A 88 5.62 16.13 -2.21
C MET A 88 5.29 14.98 -3.16
N VAL A 89 4.31 15.17 -4.05
CA VAL A 89 3.92 14.19 -5.06
C VAL A 89 4.36 14.68 -6.44
N LEU A 90 5.04 13.81 -7.18
CA LEU A 90 5.40 14.00 -8.57
C LEU A 90 4.47 13.14 -9.42
N GLN A 91 3.70 13.78 -10.29
CA GLN A 91 2.74 13.09 -11.17
C GLN A 91 3.39 12.52 -12.42
N SER A 92 4.43 13.22 -12.93
CA SER A 92 5.15 12.84 -14.16
C SER A 92 6.64 13.21 -14.06
N GLU A 93 7.42 12.77 -15.03
CA GLU A 93 8.84 13.14 -15.17
C GLU A 93 9.05 14.65 -15.34
N ASP A 94 8.09 15.37 -15.89
CA ASP A 94 8.18 16.83 -16.07
C ASP A 94 8.35 17.55 -14.73
N ASP A 95 7.80 16.99 -13.65
CA ASP A 95 7.92 17.56 -12.31
C ASP A 95 9.35 17.53 -11.76
N LEU A 96 10.22 16.66 -12.30
CA LEU A 96 11.62 16.52 -11.86
C LEU A 96 12.42 17.82 -12.03
N SER A 97 12.08 18.60 -13.05
CA SER A 97 12.80 19.85 -13.36
C SER A 97 12.72 20.89 -12.23
N SER A 98 11.61 20.91 -11.49
CA SER A 98 11.36 21.82 -10.37
C SER A 98 11.41 21.12 -9.01
N PHE A 99 11.75 19.84 -8.98
CA PHE A 99 11.72 19.04 -7.75
C PHE A 99 12.93 19.31 -6.85
N SER A 100 12.67 19.93 -5.71
CA SER A 100 13.62 20.24 -4.66
C SER A 100 12.92 20.04 -3.31
N PRO A 101 12.96 18.81 -2.76
CA PRO A 101 12.25 18.49 -1.51
C PRO A 101 12.71 19.34 -0.33
N SER A 102 14.00 19.69 -0.22
CA SER A 102 14.50 20.52 0.87
C SER A 102 13.88 21.93 0.93
N SER A 103 13.23 22.37 -0.15
CA SER A 103 12.51 23.65 -0.18
C SER A 103 11.22 23.64 0.65
N ARG A 104 10.68 22.47 0.99
CA ARG A 104 9.39 22.30 1.68
C ARG A 104 9.40 21.25 2.79
N LEU A 105 10.31 20.28 2.74
CA LEU A 105 10.38 19.14 3.63
C LEU A 105 11.68 19.15 4.43
N ARG A 106 11.68 18.48 5.56
CA ARG A 106 12.87 18.24 6.35
C ARG A 106 13.46 16.89 5.98
N GLY A 107 14.72 16.88 5.53
CA GLY A 107 15.44 15.65 5.20
C GLY A 107 15.94 14.90 6.45
N PRO A 108 16.32 13.62 6.30
CA PRO A 108 16.34 12.87 5.04
C PRO A 108 14.96 12.56 4.49
N PHE A 109 14.89 12.13 3.22
CA PHE A 109 13.63 11.87 2.50
C PHE A 109 13.49 10.41 2.14
N VAL A 110 12.23 9.94 2.03
CA VAL A 110 11.91 8.64 1.46
C VAL A 110 11.19 8.85 0.13
N VAL A 111 11.78 8.35 -0.96
CA VAL A 111 11.24 8.46 -2.32
C VAL A 111 10.77 7.09 -2.79
N LYS A 112 9.48 6.96 -3.09
CA LYS A 112 8.82 5.69 -3.40
C LYS A 112 7.63 5.85 -4.33
N PRO A 113 7.14 4.78 -4.99
CA PRO A 113 5.93 4.86 -5.79
C PRO A 113 4.71 5.23 -4.95
N LEU A 114 3.85 6.11 -5.47
CA LEU A 114 2.64 6.57 -4.78
C LEU A 114 1.63 5.44 -4.56
N HIS A 115 1.42 4.60 -5.56
CA HIS A 115 0.35 3.58 -5.59
C HIS A 115 0.85 2.14 -5.48
N SER A 116 2.05 1.90 -4.95
CA SER A 116 2.57 0.54 -4.75
C SER A 116 2.33 0.03 -3.32
N ALA A 117 2.37 -1.28 -3.18
CA ALA A 117 2.33 -1.99 -1.91
C ALA A 117 3.41 -3.08 -1.89
N CYS A 118 3.61 -3.73 -0.74
CA CYS A 118 4.56 -4.84 -0.58
C CYS A 118 6.00 -4.48 -1.01
N SER A 119 6.45 -3.29 -0.65
CA SER A 119 7.81 -2.77 -0.92
C SER A 119 8.19 -2.73 -2.41
N ILE A 120 7.23 -2.80 -3.34
CA ILE A 120 7.53 -2.64 -4.76
C ILE A 120 8.06 -1.22 -4.99
N GLY A 121 9.27 -1.12 -5.56
CA GLY A 121 9.95 0.15 -5.78
C GLY A 121 10.46 0.81 -4.49
N VAL A 122 10.70 0.02 -3.43
CA VAL A 122 11.31 0.48 -2.18
C VAL A 122 12.52 -0.39 -1.87
N ASP A 123 13.67 0.22 -1.75
CA ASP A 123 14.95 -0.40 -1.40
C ASP A 123 15.86 0.62 -0.67
N ASN A 124 17.12 0.28 -0.44
CA ASN A 124 18.08 1.15 0.25
C ASN A 124 18.29 2.51 -0.45
N SER A 125 18.05 2.61 -1.76
CA SER A 125 18.14 3.87 -2.50
C SER A 125 16.92 4.77 -2.31
N SER A 126 15.88 4.27 -1.67
CA SER A 126 14.68 5.05 -1.34
C SER A 126 14.94 6.09 -0.24
N LEU A 127 15.94 5.88 0.63
CA LEU A 127 16.36 6.84 1.65
C LEU A 127 17.38 7.83 1.04
N CYS A 128 16.97 9.05 0.87
CA CYS A 128 17.72 10.11 0.18
C CYS A 128 18.12 11.20 1.17
N HIS A 129 19.42 11.51 1.26
CA HIS A 129 19.95 12.48 2.21
C HIS A 129 20.03 13.92 1.66
N ASN A 130 19.76 14.12 0.37
CA ASN A 130 19.75 15.42 -0.28
C ASN A 130 18.83 15.43 -1.51
N ASP A 131 18.64 16.59 -2.09
CA ASP A 131 17.76 16.80 -3.26
C ASP A 131 18.21 16.06 -4.51
N ASP A 132 19.52 15.95 -4.74
CA ASP A 132 20.04 15.27 -5.94
C ASP A 132 19.75 13.77 -5.88
N LEU A 133 20.01 13.12 -4.75
CA LEU A 133 19.66 11.71 -4.55
C LEU A 133 18.14 11.49 -4.66
N ALA A 134 17.33 12.39 -4.12
CA ALA A 134 15.88 12.30 -4.22
C ALA A 134 15.40 12.44 -5.67
N ARG A 135 16.00 13.34 -6.44
CA ARG A 135 15.68 13.53 -7.86
C ARG A 135 16.09 12.33 -8.69
N ASP A 136 17.30 11.82 -8.50
CA ASP A 136 17.79 10.62 -9.19
C ASP A 136 16.91 9.40 -8.89
N ARG A 137 16.53 9.22 -7.62
CA ARG A 137 15.63 8.12 -7.24
C ARG A 137 14.25 8.27 -7.89
N ALA A 138 13.67 9.45 -7.90
CA ALA A 138 12.38 9.70 -8.55
C ALA A 138 12.46 9.43 -10.07
N ALA A 139 13.54 9.89 -10.74
CA ALA A 139 13.77 9.63 -12.15
C ALA A 139 13.87 8.13 -12.46
N ASN A 140 14.58 7.36 -11.65
CA ASN A 140 14.67 5.91 -11.79
C ASN A 140 13.31 5.23 -11.66
N LEU A 141 12.49 5.63 -10.69
CA LEU A 141 11.15 5.08 -10.52
C LEU A 141 10.22 5.38 -11.72
N PHE A 142 10.33 6.57 -12.32
CA PHE A 142 9.60 6.87 -13.55
C PHE A 142 10.09 6.02 -14.73
N ALA A 143 11.41 5.87 -14.89
CA ALA A 143 12.01 5.04 -15.94
C ALA A 143 11.59 3.56 -15.83
N GLU A 144 11.36 3.08 -14.60
CA GLU A 144 10.83 1.73 -14.32
C GLU A 144 9.31 1.63 -14.50
N GLY A 145 8.60 2.71 -14.84
CA GLY A 145 7.15 2.73 -15.00
C GLY A 145 6.40 2.66 -13.65
N LEU A 146 7.04 3.04 -12.56
CA LEU A 146 6.50 3.00 -11.20
C LEU A 146 5.94 4.35 -10.70
N GLY A 147 5.86 5.34 -11.57
CA GLY A 147 5.20 6.61 -11.26
C GLY A 147 3.67 6.49 -11.13
N PRO A 148 2.98 7.45 -10.54
CA PRO A 148 3.48 8.64 -9.82
C PRO A 148 4.35 8.32 -8.60
N VAL A 149 5.18 9.28 -8.19
CA VAL A 149 6.15 9.13 -7.09
C VAL A 149 5.79 10.06 -5.93
N VAL A 150 5.96 9.58 -4.71
CA VAL A 150 5.87 10.40 -3.49
C VAL A 150 7.25 10.50 -2.85
N CYS A 151 7.63 11.73 -2.47
CA CYS A 151 8.77 12.02 -1.61
C CYS A 151 8.23 12.52 -0.27
N GLU A 152 8.62 11.89 0.82
CA GLU A 152 8.15 12.23 2.15
C GLU A 152 9.34 12.37 3.13
N GLU A 153 9.12 13.10 4.22
CA GLU A 153 10.08 13.19 5.31
C GLU A 153 10.32 11.81 5.90
N PHE A 154 11.58 11.43 6.11
CA PHE A 154 11.89 10.22 6.87
C PHE A 154 11.67 10.47 8.36
N ILE A 155 10.85 9.64 8.97
CA ILE A 155 10.61 9.67 10.41
C ILE A 155 11.46 8.57 11.05
N GLU A 156 12.46 9.00 11.85
CA GLU A 156 13.26 8.06 12.63
C GLU A 156 12.43 7.49 13.77
N GLY A 157 12.46 6.17 13.92
CA GLY A 157 11.71 5.49 14.99
C GLY A 157 11.55 4.00 14.71
N GLU A 158 10.90 3.32 15.63
CA GLU A 158 10.54 1.91 15.48
C GLU A 158 9.26 1.78 14.63
N GLU A 159 9.34 0.93 13.60
CA GLU A 159 8.16 0.63 12.77
C GLU A 159 7.28 -0.41 13.49
N ILE A 160 6.02 -0.04 13.71
CA ILE A 160 5.02 -0.91 14.31
C ILE A 160 3.87 -1.18 13.34
N ALA A 161 3.32 -2.39 13.41
CA ALA A 161 2.10 -2.77 12.71
C ALA A 161 0.98 -3.00 13.72
N LEU A 162 -0.13 -2.30 13.57
CA LEU A 162 -1.35 -2.56 14.34
C LEU A 162 -2.31 -3.38 13.48
N CYS A 163 -2.51 -4.64 13.88
CA CYS A 163 -3.49 -5.53 13.26
C CYS A 163 -4.75 -5.60 14.14
N PHE A 164 -5.92 -5.55 13.52
CA PHE A 164 -7.18 -5.66 14.25
C PHE A 164 -8.25 -6.39 13.45
N ILE A 165 -9.22 -6.94 14.17
CA ILE A 165 -10.47 -7.47 13.62
C ILE A 165 -11.58 -6.55 14.10
N GLU A 166 -12.40 -6.12 13.17
CA GLU A 166 -13.56 -5.27 13.41
C GLU A 166 -14.83 -6.04 13.03
N GLU A 167 -15.85 -5.96 13.87
CA GLU A 167 -17.19 -6.45 13.62
C GLU A 167 -18.19 -5.35 13.91
N GLN A 168 -18.97 -4.96 12.91
CA GLN A 168 -20.04 -3.96 13.00
C GLN A 168 -19.61 -2.63 13.67
N GLY A 169 -18.44 -2.09 13.27
CA GLY A 169 -17.88 -0.85 13.80
C GLY A 169 -17.17 -0.99 15.15
N THR A 170 -17.04 -2.21 15.69
CA THR A 170 -16.38 -2.47 16.97
C THR A 170 -15.12 -3.31 16.76
N ILE A 171 -13.98 -2.84 17.30
CA ILE A 171 -12.74 -3.63 17.30
C ILE A 171 -12.85 -4.73 18.35
N VAL A 172 -13.02 -5.97 17.87
CA VAL A 172 -13.19 -7.16 18.74
C VAL A 172 -11.85 -7.81 19.11
N LYS A 173 -10.81 -7.60 18.29
CA LYS A 173 -9.46 -8.10 18.55
C LYS A 173 -8.40 -7.18 17.96
N ARG A 174 -7.29 -7.02 18.66
CA ARG A 174 -6.13 -6.25 18.18
C ARG A 174 -4.83 -6.92 18.63
N CYS A 175 -3.78 -6.78 17.81
CA CYS A 175 -2.41 -7.07 18.21
C CYS A 175 -1.47 -6.02 17.62
N VAL A 176 -0.36 -5.78 18.29
CA VAL A 176 0.72 -4.92 17.83
C VAL A 176 1.93 -5.81 17.54
N GLY A 177 2.52 -5.62 16.38
CA GLY A 177 3.76 -6.28 15.97
C GLY A 177 4.80 -5.26 15.52
N THR A 178 6.04 -5.65 15.55
CA THR A 178 7.16 -4.89 14.96
C THR A 178 7.66 -5.64 13.73
N TYR A 179 8.16 -4.88 12.75
CA TYR A 179 8.85 -5.49 11.61
C TYR A 179 10.28 -5.85 12.04
N MET A 180 10.63 -7.13 11.90
CA MET A 180 12.00 -7.60 12.02
C MET A 180 12.46 -8.09 10.66
N GLY A 181 13.57 -7.58 10.16
CA GLY A 181 14.24 -8.14 9.00
C GLY A 181 14.67 -9.59 9.26
N ILE A 182 14.99 -10.33 8.20
CA ILE A 182 15.46 -11.73 8.28
C ILE A 182 16.70 -11.84 9.17
N ASP A 183 17.49 -10.78 9.28
CA ASP A 183 18.68 -10.64 10.13
C ASP A 183 18.38 -10.07 11.54
N GLY A 184 17.12 -9.88 11.89
CA GLY A 184 16.70 -9.32 13.17
C GLY A 184 16.91 -7.81 13.30
N LYS A 185 17.22 -7.11 12.19
CA LYS A 185 17.35 -5.64 12.14
C LYS A 185 16.11 -5.02 11.49
N SER A 186 15.88 -3.75 11.78
CA SER A 186 14.88 -2.97 11.05
C SER A 186 15.22 -2.98 9.54
N PRO A 187 14.23 -3.04 8.64
CA PRO A 187 14.46 -2.98 7.20
C PRO A 187 15.06 -1.65 6.71
N PHE A 188 15.19 -0.64 7.59
CA PHE A 188 15.82 0.67 7.34
C PHE A 188 16.77 1.07 8.45
#